data_b05694c0fd16caf17026bdf7dcaaa6fa
#
_entry.id   b05694c0fd16caf17026bdf7dcaaa6fa
#
_cell.length_a   1.000
_cell.length_b   1.000
_cell.length_c   1.000
_cell.angle_alpha   90.00
_cell.angle_beta   90.00
_cell.angle_gamma   90.00
#
_symmetry.space_group_name_H-M   'P 1'
#
loop_
_entity.id
_entity.type
_entity.pdbx_description
1 polymer ?
#
loop_
_entity_poly.entity_id
_entity_poly.type
_entity_poly.pdbx_seq_one_letter_code
_entity_poly.pdbx_strand_id
1 'polypeptide(L)'
;MQRELKRAIDEAYRVVIFTGAGISTESGIPDFRSPGGLWTKMAPIDFQDYLRSADIRAEAWRRKFEIDKTIVKAEPNKGHMAIAKLVDEGKVAHVITQNIDNLHQASGIPSEKIIELHGNGTYAKCLECSARYELDWVRAQYEASGAAPDCTSCGGIVKSATISFGQAMPEEEMNRAHEATLGCDLFLAIGSSLQVYPAAGFPILAKRNGATLVILNREPTELDQIADLVIHDEIGPTLAPIAMLN
;
A
#
# COMPACT_ATOMS: atom_id res chain seq x y z
N MET A 1 -21.87 1.72 -14.56
CA MET A 1 -20.62 1.43 -13.80
C MET A 1 -20.79 1.67 -12.30
N GLN A 2 -21.01 2.89 -11.76
CA GLN A 2 -21.20 3.08 -10.29
C GLN A 2 -22.34 2.26 -9.70
N ARG A 3 -23.49 2.15 -10.39
CA ARG A 3 -24.62 1.33 -9.93
C ARG A 3 -24.28 -0.16 -9.90
N GLU A 4 -23.49 -0.62 -10.85
CA GLU A 4 -23.04 -2.03 -10.92
C GLU A 4 -22.03 -2.31 -9.80
N LEU A 5 -21.07 -1.40 -9.55
CA LEU A 5 -20.16 -1.52 -8.43
C LEU A 5 -20.90 -1.54 -7.09
N LYS A 6 -21.86 -0.59 -6.91
CA LYS A 6 -22.68 -0.58 -5.70
C LYS A 6 -23.44 -1.91 -5.52
N ARG A 7 -24.08 -2.42 -6.59
CA ARG A 7 -24.79 -3.68 -6.56
C ARG A 7 -23.85 -4.83 -6.18
N ALA A 8 -22.66 -4.90 -6.78
CA ALA A 8 -21.68 -5.95 -6.44
C ALA A 8 -21.29 -5.91 -4.96
N ILE A 9 -21.06 -4.71 -4.38
CA ILE A 9 -20.76 -4.55 -2.97
C ILE A 9 -21.96 -4.92 -2.09
N ASP A 10 -23.18 -4.51 -2.45
CA ASP A 10 -24.38 -4.78 -1.67
C ASP A 10 -24.74 -6.28 -1.63
N GLU A 11 -24.56 -6.99 -2.76
CA GLU A 11 -24.85 -8.41 -2.91
C GLU A 11 -23.75 -9.31 -2.30
N ALA A 12 -22.52 -8.83 -2.17
CA ALA A 12 -21.41 -9.60 -1.62
C ALA A 12 -21.56 -9.86 -0.11
N TYR A 13 -21.17 -11.05 0.32
CA TYR A 13 -21.12 -11.44 1.72
C TYR A 13 -19.80 -11.03 2.38
N ARG A 14 -18.69 -11.09 1.62
CA ARG A 14 -17.35 -10.83 2.15
C ARG A 14 -16.47 -10.14 1.10
N VAL A 15 -16.41 -8.83 1.20
CA VAL A 15 -15.58 -8.00 0.32
C VAL A 15 -14.17 -7.92 0.85
N VAL A 16 -13.18 -8.12 -0.04
CA VAL A 16 -11.78 -7.76 0.18
C VAL A 16 -11.41 -6.65 -0.78
N ILE A 17 -10.79 -5.59 -0.24
CA ILE A 17 -10.27 -4.48 -1.01
C ILE A 17 -8.75 -4.61 -1.12
N PHE A 18 -8.23 -4.43 -2.34
CA PHE A 18 -6.80 -4.41 -2.61
C PHE A 18 -6.41 -3.03 -3.16
N THR A 19 -5.48 -2.33 -2.51
CA THR A 19 -5.14 -0.97 -2.91
C THR A 19 -3.68 -0.81 -3.33
N GLY A 20 -3.44 0.08 -4.29
CA GLY A 20 -2.12 0.55 -4.71
C GLY A 20 -2.02 2.08 -4.64
N ALA A 21 -0.89 2.63 -5.09
CA ALA A 21 -0.56 4.05 -4.93
C ALA A 21 -1.56 5.01 -5.59
N GLY A 22 -2.33 4.54 -6.57
CA GLY A 22 -3.37 5.34 -7.23
C GLY A 22 -4.44 5.86 -6.27
N ILE A 23 -4.77 5.15 -5.16
CA ILE A 23 -5.75 5.66 -4.19
C ILE A 23 -5.24 6.90 -3.46
N SER A 24 -3.92 7.05 -3.31
CA SER A 24 -3.31 8.15 -2.55
C SER A 24 -2.98 9.38 -3.41
N THR A 25 -3.21 9.32 -4.73
CA THR A 25 -2.95 10.45 -5.62
C THR A 25 -3.85 11.66 -5.32
N GLU A 26 -5.11 11.42 -4.97
CA GLU A 26 -6.04 12.46 -4.52
C GLU A 26 -5.67 13.05 -3.13
N SER A 27 -4.75 12.43 -2.40
CA SER A 27 -4.15 12.95 -1.15
C SER A 27 -2.86 13.74 -1.41
N GLY A 28 -2.46 13.91 -2.67
CA GLY A 28 -1.25 14.64 -3.06
C GLY A 28 0.03 13.80 -3.03
N ILE A 29 -0.06 12.48 -2.79
CA ILE A 29 1.08 11.56 -2.89
C ILE A 29 1.16 11.08 -4.35
N PRO A 30 2.26 11.40 -5.09
CA PRO A 30 2.42 10.90 -6.44
C PRO A 30 2.55 9.37 -6.44
N ASP A 31 1.97 8.72 -7.45
CA ASP A 31 2.23 7.30 -7.65
C ASP A 31 3.67 7.05 -8.13
N PHE A 32 4.02 5.78 -8.36
CA PHE A 32 5.38 5.41 -8.68
C PHE A 32 5.69 5.40 -10.19
N ARG A 33 4.72 5.08 -11.05
CA ARG A 33 4.94 4.72 -12.45
C ARG A 33 4.38 5.67 -13.48
N SER A 34 3.34 6.42 -13.16
CA SER A 34 2.73 7.38 -14.08
C SER A 34 3.75 8.41 -14.59
N PRO A 35 3.52 9.07 -15.71
CA PRO A 35 4.35 10.19 -16.13
C PRO A 35 4.48 11.22 -15.01
N GLY A 36 5.71 11.42 -14.49
CA GLY A 36 5.99 12.26 -13.32
C GLY A 36 5.93 11.55 -11.96
N GLY A 37 5.65 10.27 -11.93
CA GLY A 37 5.70 9.42 -10.73
C GLY A 37 7.10 9.32 -10.13
N LEU A 38 7.20 8.79 -8.91
CA LEU A 38 8.44 8.81 -8.12
C LEU A 38 9.61 8.11 -8.82
N TRP A 39 9.38 7.02 -9.53
CA TRP A 39 10.45 6.27 -10.20
C TRP A 39 10.97 6.91 -11.48
N THR A 40 10.26 7.88 -12.04
CA THR A 40 10.80 8.68 -13.15
C THR A 40 11.91 9.63 -12.68
N LYS A 41 11.93 9.95 -11.37
CA LYS A 41 12.91 10.86 -10.75
C LYS A 41 13.97 10.12 -9.96
N MET A 42 13.61 9.00 -9.34
CA MET A 42 14.50 8.23 -8.45
C MET A 42 14.27 6.73 -8.69
N ALA A 43 15.22 6.07 -9.35
CA ALA A 43 15.18 4.62 -9.47
C ALA A 43 15.16 3.93 -8.09
N PRO A 44 14.38 2.86 -7.89
CA PRO A 44 14.35 2.14 -6.63
C PRO A 44 15.73 1.58 -6.27
N ILE A 45 16.05 1.59 -4.99
CA ILE A 45 17.28 0.97 -4.45
C ILE A 45 16.99 -0.50 -4.18
N ASP A 46 17.83 -1.38 -4.75
CA ASP A 46 17.76 -2.82 -4.49
C ASP A 46 18.18 -3.15 -3.06
N PHE A 47 17.56 -4.18 -2.48
CA PHE A 47 17.83 -4.59 -1.10
C PHE A 47 19.27 -5.06 -0.89
N GLN A 48 19.86 -5.78 -1.85
CA GLN A 48 21.23 -6.27 -1.75
C GLN A 48 22.24 -5.13 -1.78
N ASP A 49 21.97 -4.08 -2.59
CA ASP A 49 22.81 -2.89 -2.64
C ASP A 49 22.71 -2.10 -1.31
N TYR A 50 21.49 -2.02 -0.74
CA TYR A 50 21.29 -1.43 0.58
C TYR A 50 22.10 -2.14 1.67
N LEU A 51 22.14 -3.48 1.65
CA LEU A 51 22.91 -4.27 2.62
C LEU A 51 24.42 -4.05 2.49
N ARG A 52 24.92 -3.98 1.24
CA ARG A 52 26.37 -3.97 0.95
C ARG A 52 27.04 -2.62 1.14
N SER A 53 26.33 -1.52 0.98
CA SER A 53 26.95 -0.18 0.91
C SER A 53 26.37 0.78 1.92
N ALA A 54 27.25 1.35 2.78
CA ALA A 54 26.91 2.41 3.70
C ALA A 54 26.45 3.70 2.97
N ASP A 55 27.08 4.01 1.82
CA ASP A 55 26.73 5.18 1.01
C ASP A 55 25.31 5.03 0.42
N ILE A 56 24.95 3.81 -0.03
CA ILE A 56 23.61 3.54 -0.53
C ILE A 56 22.58 3.64 0.61
N ARG A 57 22.91 3.18 1.82
CA ARG A 57 22.04 3.38 3.00
C ARG A 57 21.83 4.85 3.31
N ALA A 58 22.89 5.64 3.28
CA ALA A 58 22.80 7.09 3.49
C ALA A 58 21.93 7.76 2.42
N GLU A 59 22.13 7.43 1.15
CA GLU A 59 21.29 7.93 0.04
C GLU A 59 19.83 7.48 0.17
N ALA A 60 19.56 6.25 0.60
CA ALA A 60 18.20 5.78 0.84
C ALA A 60 17.48 6.60 1.91
N TRP A 61 18.17 6.93 3.00
CA TRP A 61 17.63 7.81 4.05
C TRP A 61 17.43 9.25 3.57
N ARG A 62 18.36 9.79 2.81
CA ARG A 62 18.21 11.11 2.19
C ARG A 62 16.93 11.17 1.33
N ARG A 63 16.73 10.16 0.44
CA ARG A 63 15.54 10.08 -0.40
C ARG A 63 14.26 9.89 0.42
N LYS A 64 14.32 9.06 1.46
CA LYS A 64 13.18 8.83 2.36
C LYS A 64 12.73 10.15 3.00
N PHE A 65 13.66 10.92 3.54
CA PHE A 65 13.33 12.18 4.19
C PHE A 65 12.83 13.25 3.20
N GLU A 66 13.25 13.19 1.94
CA GLU A 66 12.70 14.08 0.90
C GLU A 66 11.24 13.72 0.55
N ILE A 67 10.95 12.44 0.38
CA ILE A 67 9.59 11.93 0.12
C ILE A 67 8.66 12.21 1.30
N ASP A 68 9.15 12.06 2.52
CA ASP A 68 8.37 12.29 3.75
C ASP A 68 7.83 13.72 3.87
N LYS A 69 8.48 14.72 3.28
CA LYS A 69 7.95 16.09 3.24
C LYS A 69 6.57 16.18 2.60
N THR A 70 6.26 15.26 1.69
CA THR A 70 4.94 15.15 1.06
C THR A 70 4.02 14.22 1.85
N ILE A 71 4.51 13.04 2.26
CA ILE A 71 3.69 12.03 2.93
C ILE A 71 3.14 12.53 4.27
N VAL A 72 3.96 13.22 5.07
CA VAL A 72 3.56 13.74 6.40
C VAL A 72 2.39 14.76 6.33
N LYS A 73 2.23 15.41 5.19
CA LYS A 73 1.16 16.40 4.97
C LYS A 73 -0.10 15.80 4.34
N ALA A 74 -0.01 14.56 3.88
CA ALA A 74 -1.12 13.91 3.21
C ALA A 74 -2.19 13.48 4.23
N GLU A 75 -3.44 13.71 3.86
CA GLU A 75 -4.60 13.28 4.64
C GLU A 75 -5.41 12.26 3.84
N PRO A 76 -6.16 11.37 4.53
CA PRO A 76 -7.07 10.45 3.85
C PRO A 76 -8.06 11.22 2.96
N ASN A 77 -8.14 10.84 1.69
CA ASN A 77 -9.09 11.41 0.75
C ASN A 77 -10.44 10.67 0.76
N LYS A 78 -11.38 11.09 -0.09
CA LYS A 78 -12.72 10.49 -0.18
C LYS A 78 -12.69 8.98 -0.47
N GLY A 79 -11.70 8.48 -1.21
CA GLY A 79 -11.51 7.05 -1.47
C GLY A 79 -11.19 6.28 -0.18
N HIS A 80 -10.24 6.77 0.63
CA HIS A 80 -9.90 6.17 1.92
C HIS A 80 -11.08 6.20 2.89
N MET A 81 -11.79 7.34 2.98
CA MET A 81 -12.95 7.50 3.85
C MET A 81 -14.11 6.59 3.43
N ALA A 82 -14.32 6.39 2.13
CA ALA A 82 -15.33 5.45 1.63
C ALA A 82 -15.00 4.00 2.03
N ILE A 83 -13.74 3.60 1.89
CA ILE A 83 -13.31 2.27 2.33
C ILE A 83 -13.47 2.11 3.84
N ALA A 84 -13.05 3.11 4.64
CA ALA A 84 -13.19 3.08 6.09
C ALA A 84 -14.65 2.89 6.52
N LYS A 85 -15.58 3.61 5.88
CA LYS A 85 -17.00 3.47 6.15
C LYS A 85 -17.53 2.07 5.81
N LEU A 86 -17.15 1.50 4.67
CA LEU A 86 -17.54 0.14 4.29
C LEU A 86 -16.96 -0.93 5.24
N VAL A 87 -15.78 -0.68 5.82
CA VAL A 87 -15.21 -1.54 6.89
C VAL A 87 -16.03 -1.42 8.17
N ASP A 88 -16.39 -0.20 8.58
CA ASP A 88 -17.20 0.07 9.78
C ASP A 88 -18.59 -0.56 9.68
N GLU A 89 -19.19 -0.52 8.49
CA GLU A 89 -20.48 -1.17 8.19
C GLU A 89 -20.40 -2.71 8.09
N GLY A 90 -19.20 -3.29 8.23
CA GLY A 90 -18.97 -4.74 8.17
C GLY A 90 -19.04 -5.34 6.75
N LYS A 91 -19.15 -4.52 5.72
CA LYS A 91 -19.15 -4.98 4.31
C LYS A 91 -17.75 -5.41 3.86
N VAL A 92 -16.72 -4.67 4.23
CA VAL A 92 -15.33 -4.97 3.91
C VAL A 92 -14.67 -5.72 5.07
N ALA A 93 -14.25 -6.94 4.79
CA ALA A 93 -13.59 -7.79 5.77
C ALA A 93 -12.14 -7.41 6.03
N HIS A 94 -11.39 -7.15 4.94
CA HIS A 94 -9.98 -6.75 4.99
C HIS A 94 -9.61 -5.79 3.85
N VAL A 95 -8.62 -4.95 4.13
CA VAL A 95 -7.95 -4.10 3.15
C VAL A 95 -6.51 -4.59 2.99
N ILE A 96 -6.20 -5.18 1.86
CA ILE A 96 -4.83 -5.56 1.47
C ILE A 96 -4.21 -4.36 0.76
N THR A 97 -3.10 -3.84 1.24
CA THR A 97 -2.49 -2.66 0.64
C THR A 97 -1.04 -2.86 0.25
N GLN A 98 -0.67 -2.30 -0.88
CA GLN A 98 0.71 -2.13 -1.32
C GLN A 98 1.31 -0.82 -0.82
N ASN A 99 0.48 0.08 -0.29
CA ASN A 99 0.88 1.40 0.14
C ASN A 99 1.60 1.36 1.49
N ILE A 100 2.50 2.32 1.67
CA ILE A 100 3.34 2.48 2.86
C ILE A 100 3.06 3.80 3.59
N ASP A 101 2.02 4.53 3.18
CA ASP A 101 1.73 5.91 3.56
C ASP A 101 0.91 6.05 4.84
N ASN A 102 0.38 4.94 5.38
CA ASN A 102 -0.44 4.89 6.59
C ASN A 102 -1.82 5.59 6.47
N LEU A 103 -2.29 5.92 5.25
CA LEU A 103 -3.54 6.66 5.08
C LEU A 103 -4.78 5.80 5.37
N HIS A 104 -4.72 4.49 5.20
CA HIS A 104 -5.80 3.60 5.63
C HIS A 104 -5.99 3.63 7.15
N GLN A 105 -4.89 3.57 7.92
CA GLN A 105 -4.94 3.69 9.38
C GLN A 105 -5.46 5.07 9.79
N ALA A 106 -4.95 6.13 9.15
CA ALA A 106 -5.36 7.50 9.41
C ALA A 106 -6.85 7.75 9.06
N SER A 107 -7.46 6.99 8.15
CA SER A 107 -8.89 7.06 7.84
C SER A 107 -9.78 6.38 8.88
N GLY A 108 -9.20 5.75 9.91
CA GLY A 108 -9.93 5.10 11.00
C GLY A 108 -10.15 3.59 10.80
N ILE A 109 -9.58 2.98 9.79
CA ILE A 109 -9.65 1.51 9.62
C ILE A 109 -8.83 0.85 10.73
N PRO A 110 -9.40 -0.09 11.50
CA PRO A 110 -8.66 -0.85 12.52
C PRO A 110 -7.46 -1.61 11.93
N SER A 111 -6.32 -1.57 12.61
CA SER A 111 -5.07 -2.15 12.11
C SER A 111 -5.17 -3.64 11.80
N GLU A 112 -5.97 -4.40 12.54
CA GLU A 112 -6.22 -5.82 12.31
C GLU A 112 -7.00 -6.10 11.00
N LYS A 113 -7.65 -5.09 10.44
CA LYS A 113 -8.33 -5.16 9.14
C LYS A 113 -7.42 -4.80 7.97
N ILE A 114 -6.26 -4.21 8.25
CA ILE A 114 -5.29 -3.80 7.22
C ILE A 114 -4.18 -4.86 7.12
N ILE A 115 -3.80 -5.17 5.89
CA ILE A 115 -2.73 -6.12 5.55
C ILE A 115 -1.72 -5.38 4.67
N GLU A 116 -0.56 -5.04 5.24
CA GLU A 116 0.46 -4.20 4.60
C GLU A 116 1.52 -5.05 3.91
N LEU A 117 1.32 -5.36 2.62
CA LEU A 117 2.23 -6.24 1.87
C LEU A 117 3.65 -5.68 1.72
N HIS A 118 3.79 -4.37 1.63
CA HIS A 118 5.07 -3.70 1.44
C HIS A 118 5.57 -2.98 2.69
N GLY A 119 5.02 -3.35 3.86
CA GLY A 119 5.34 -2.75 5.14
C GLY A 119 4.80 -1.33 5.29
N ASN A 120 5.41 -0.55 6.18
CA ASN A 120 4.94 0.79 6.55
C ASN A 120 6.09 1.79 6.56
N GLY A 121 5.86 2.96 5.95
CA GLY A 121 6.85 4.02 5.82
C GLY A 121 6.97 4.97 7.00
N THR A 122 6.16 4.81 8.05
CA THR A 122 6.10 5.77 9.18
C THR A 122 7.11 5.48 10.30
N TYR A 123 7.82 4.37 10.23
CA TYR A 123 8.85 3.99 11.20
C TYR A 123 9.98 3.19 10.55
N ALA A 124 11.03 2.93 11.31
CA ALA A 124 12.16 2.11 10.91
C ALA A 124 12.29 0.86 11.79
N LYS A 125 12.96 -0.15 11.28
CA LYS A 125 13.30 -1.38 12.02
C LYS A 125 14.75 -1.77 11.81
N CYS A 126 15.34 -2.38 12.83
CA CYS A 126 16.59 -3.12 12.67
C CYS A 126 16.33 -4.41 11.89
N LEU A 127 17.18 -4.69 10.90
CA LEU A 127 17.05 -5.90 10.06
C LEU A 127 17.42 -7.18 10.81
N GLU A 128 18.25 -7.09 11.87
CA GLU A 128 18.73 -8.24 12.63
C GLU A 128 17.84 -8.57 13.86
N CYS A 129 17.52 -7.54 14.67
CA CYS A 129 16.80 -7.79 15.95
C CYS A 129 15.36 -7.25 15.94
N SER A 130 14.90 -6.68 14.84
CA SER A 130 13.56 -6.09 14.67
C SER A 130 13.23 -4.93 15.62
N ALA A 131 14.21 -4.35 16.35
CA ALA A 131 13.99 -3.18 17.18
C ALA A 131 13.43 -2.04 16.34
N ARG A 132 12.34 -1.42 16.84
CA ARG A 132 11.65 -0.30 16.18
C ARG A 132 12.27 1.02 16.54
N TYR A 133 12.32 1.91 15.56
CA TYR A 133 12.80 3.28 15.68
C TYR A 133 11.82 4.25 15.05
N GLU A 134 11.55 5.35 15.74
CA GLU A 134 10.76 6.44 15.18
C GLU A 134 11.61 7.24 14.17
N LEU A 135 10.98 7.74 13.11
CA LEU A 135 11.69 8.42 12.02
C LEU A 135 12.41 9.69 12.48
N ASP A 136 11.88 10.39 13.49
CA ASP A 136 12.52 11.59 14.04
C ASP A 136 13.87 11.27 14.68
N TRP A 137 13.96 10.12 15.38
CA TRP A 137 15.24 9.66 15.91
C TRP A 137 16.23 9.34 14.78
N VAL A 138 15.78 8.58 13.76
CA VAL A 138 16.63 8.24 12.61
C VAL A 138 17.11 9.49 11.89
N ARG A 139 16.22 10.47 11.69
CA ARG A 139 16.54 11.75 11.06
C ARG A 139 17.61 12.51 11.86
N ALA A 140 17.44 12.62 13.17
CA ALA A 140 18.40 13.30 14.04
C ALA A 140 19.80 12.66 13.96
N GLN A 141 19.90 11.32 13.97
CA GLN A 141 21.16 10.61 13.82
C GLN A 141 21.80 10.85 12.45
N TYR A 142 20.98 10.77 11.38
CA TYR A 142 21.43 11.02 10.02
C TYR A 142 21.92 12.45 9.81
N GLU A 143 21.21 13.46 10.31
CA GLU A 143 21.60 14.87 10.19
C GLU A 143 22.87 15.20 10.96
N ALA A 144 23.11 14.52 12.08
CA ALA A 144 24.31 14.70 12.89
C ALA A 144 25.57 14.10 12.24
N SER A 145 25.45 13.00 11.51
CA SER A 145 26.60 12.23 11.00
C SER A 145 26.72 12.18 9.47
N GLY A 146 25.63 12.46 8.75
CA GLY A 146 25.53 12.22 7.30
C GLY A 146 25.45 10.74 6.93
N ALA A 147 25.40 9.82 7.90
CA ALA A 147 25.38 8.38 7.71
C ALA A 147 24.07 7.76 8.23
N ALA A 148 23.69 6.60 7.67
CA ALA A 148 22.61 5.80 8.19
C ALA A 148 22.95 5.32 9.62
N PRO A 149 22.02 5.44 10.60
CA PRO A 149 22.31 4.98 11.95
C PRO A 149 22.32 3.46 12.04
N ASP A 150 23.16 2.93 12.93
CA ASP A 150 23.13 1.54 13.34
C ASP A 150 22.15 1.32 14.50
N CYS A 151 21.72 0.08 14.68
CA CYS A 151 20.84 -0.30 15.77
C CYS A 151 21.53 -0.11 17.14
N THR A 152 20.90 0.62 18.05
CA THR A 152 21.43 0.87 19.39
C THR A 152 21.42 -0.40 20.26
N SER A 153 20.64 -1.44 19.90
CA SER A 153 20.51 -2.67 20.67
C SER A 153 21.51 -3.75 20.23
N CYS A 154 21.80 -3.87 18.94
CA CYS A 154 22.65 -4.97 18.43
C CYS A 154 23.72 -4.51 17.41
N GLY A 155 23.79 -3.23 17.05
CA GLY A 155 24.71 -2.74 16.04
C GLY A 155 24.31 -3.07 14.59
N GLY A 156 23.15 -3.69 14.37
CA GLY A 156 22.68 -4.09 13.04
C GLY A 156 22.13 -2.92 12.22
N ILE A 157 21.81 -3.18 10.96
CA ILE A 157 21.36 -2.16 10.00
C ILE A 157 19.93 -1.71 10.32
N VAL A 158 19.73 -0.40 10.47
CA VAL A 158 18.42 0.23 10.59
C VAL A 158 17.91 0.64 9.23
N LYS A 159 16.72 0.17 8.87
CA LYS A 159 16.04 0.45 7.59
C LYS A 159 14.61 0.92 7.84
N SER A 160 14.07 1.77 6.95
CA SER A 160 12.62 2.01 6.89
C SER A 160 11.88 0.68 6.87
N ALA A 161 10.79 0.57 7.63
CA ALA A 161 10.03 -0.69 7.75
C ALA A 161 9.24 -1.06 6.48
N THR A 162 9.67 -0.57 5.33
CA THR A 162 9.14 -0.89 4.00
C THR A 162 9.87 -2.06 3.37
N ILE A 163 9.23 -2.77 2.45
CA ILE A 163 9.87 -3.83 1.68
C ILE A 163 10.49 -3.26 0.41
N SER A 164 11.78 -3.48 0.21
CA SER A 164 12.52 -3.07 -0.99
C SER A 164 12.47 -4.16 -2.07
N PHE A 165 12.74 -3.80 -3.32
CA PHE A 165 12.95 -4.78 -4.38
C PHE A 165 14.12 -5.72 -4.00
N GLY A 166 13.93 -7.02 -4.23
CA GLY A 166 14.89 -8.06 -3.83
C GLY A 166 14.82 -8.45 -2.33
N GLN A 167 13.99 -7.81 -1.53
CA GLN A 167 13.72 -8.21 -0.14
C GLN A 167 12.58 -9.22 -0.08
N ALA A 168 12.67 -10.19 0.83
CA ALA A 168 11.59 -11.13 1.09
C ALA A 168 10.33 -10.39 1.57
N MET A 169 9.17 -10.82 1.08
CA MET A 169 7.88 -10.31 1.54
C MET A 169 7.62 -10.76 2.98
N PRO A 170 6.87 -9.97 3.77
CA PRO A 170 6.53 -10.34 5.14
C PRO A 170 5.60 -11.57 5.14
N GLU A 171 6.09 -12.67 5.67
CA GLU A 171 5.40 -13.98 5.60
C GLU A 171 4.02 -13.95 6.26
N GLU A 172 3.92 -13.34 7.44
CA GLU A 172 2.65 -13.20 8.16
C GLU A 172 1.61 -12.45 7.34
N GLU A 173 1.98 -11.28 6.77
CA GLU A 173 1.07 -10.47 5.96
C GLU A 173 0.70 -11.17 4.64
N MET A 174 1.64 -11.89 4.04
CA MET A 174 1.36 -12.70 2.84
C MET A 174 0.36 -13.82 3.13
N ASN A 175 0.49 -14.52 4.26
CA ASN A 175 -0.44 -15.56 4.69
C ASN A 175 -1.82 -14.97 5.00
N ARG A 176 -1.90 -13.86 5.73
CA ARG A 176 -3.16 -13.15 6.00
C ARG A 176 -3.85 -12.69 4.70
N ALA A 177 -3.08 -12.15 3.75
CA ALA A 177 -3.61 -11.74 2.45
C ALA A 177 -4.13 -12.95 1.65
N HIS A 178 -3.43 -14.07 1.69
CA HIS A 178 -3.84 -15.29 1.03
C HIS A 178 -5.16 -15.83 1.62
N GLU A 179 -5.27 -15.93 2.93
CA GLU A 179 -6.50 -16.36 3.62
C GLU A 179 -7.68 -15.41 3.34
N ALA A 180 -7.45 -14.09 3.42
CA ALA A 180 -8.47 -13.11 3.11
C ALA A 180 -8.96 -13.23 1.67
N THR A 181 -8.03 -13.42 0.71
CA THR A 181 -8.33 -13.57 -0.71
C THR A 181 -9.13 -14.84 -1.00
N LEU A 182 -8.78 -15.98 -0.40
CA LEU A 182 -9.53 -17.22 -0.58
C LEU A 182 -10.91 -17.20 0.10
N GLY A 183 -11.07 -16.38 1.13
CA GLY A 183 -12.32 -16.26 1.87
C GLY A 183 -13.31 -15.22 1.32
N CYS A 184 -12.99 -14.47 0.27
CA CYS A 184 -13.87 -13.44 -0.27
C CYS A 184 -14.74 -13.96 -1.43
N ASP A 185 -15.89 -13.33 -1.64
CA ASP A 185 -16.76 -13.51 -2.81
C ASP A 185 -16.73 -12.26 -3.73
N LEU A 186 -16.22 -11.14 -3.25
CA LEU A 186 -15.90 -9.95 -4.04
C LEU A 186 -14.49 -9.46 -3.72
N PHE A 187 -13.66 -9.36 -4.74
CA PHE A 187 -12.32 -8.77 -4.66
C PHE A 187 -12.27 -7.49 -5.48
N LEU A 188 -12.05 -6.36 -4.82
CA LEU A 188 -12.05 -5.03 -5.43
C LEU A 188 -10.63 -4.44 -5.45
N ALA A 189 -9.98 -4.45 -6.60
CA ALA A 189 -8.67 -3.85 -6.81
C ALA A 189 -8.80 -2.36 -7.18
N ILE A 190 -8.18 -1.48 -6.39
CA ILE A 190 -8.34 -0.02 -6.47
C ILE A 190 -6.97 0.65 -6.60
N GLY A 191 -6.79 1.48 -7.62
CA GLY A 191 -5.62 2.36 -7.76
C GLY A 191 -4.29 1.62 -7.86
N SER A 192 -4.28 0.47 -8.51
CA SER A 192 -3.09 -0.34 -8.73
C SER A 192 -2.90 -0.66 -10.20
N SER A 193 -1.68 -0.52 -10.71
CA SER A 193 -1.32 -0.98 -12.06
C SER A 193 -1.28 -2.51 -12.20
N LEU A 194 -1.36 -3.23 -11.08
CA LEU A 194 -1.33 -4.70 -11.00
C LEU A 194 -0.10 -5.36 -11.68
N GLN A 195 1.06 -4.69 -11.63
CA GLN A 195 2.32 -5.14 -12.26
C GLN A 195 3.37 -5.61 -11.26
N VAL A 196 3.18 -5.39 -9.94
CA VAL A 196 4.18 -5.73 -8.92
C VAL A 196 3.87 -7.10 -8.32
N TYR A 197 4.66 -8.09 -8.67
CA TYR A 197 4.57 -9.43 -8.09
C TYR A 197 5.46 -9.54 -6.84
N PRO A 198 5.03 -10.34 -5.82
CA PRO A 198 3.89 -11.27 -5.85
C PRO A 198 2.52 -10.62 -5.57
N ALA A 199 2.44 -9.36 -5.16
CA ALA A 199 1.18 -8.70 -4.76
C ALA A 199 0.09 -8.75 -5.87
N ALA A 200 0.46 -8.53 -7.14
CA ALA A 200 -0.47 -8.62 -8.28
C ALA A 200 -1.04 -10.04 -8.52
N GLY A 201 -0.55 -11.04 -7.82
CA GLY A 201 -1.10 -12.39 -7.83
C GLY A 201 -2.42 -12.53 -7.07
N PHE A 202 -2.72 -11.68 -6.08
CA PHE A 202 -3.94 -11.79 -5.27
C PHE A 202 -5.24 -11.60 -6.06
N PRO A 203 -5.40 -10.59 -6.94
CA PRO A 203 -6.58 -10.48 -7.80
C PRO A 203 -6.79 -11.71 -8.69
N ILE A 204 -5.71 -12.28 -9.22
CA ILE A 204 -5.76 -13.50 -10.04
C ILE A 204 -6.20 -14.70 -9.19
N LEU A 205 -5.67 -14.81 -7.97
CA LEU A 205 -6.05 -15.86 -7.02
C LEU A 205 -7.53 -15.77 -6.66
N ALA A 206 -8.03 -14.57 -6.31
CA ALA A 206 -9.44 -14.34 -6.02
C ALA A 206 -10.34 -14.79 -7.17
N LYS A 207 -10.02 -14.34 -8.40
CA LYS A 207 -10.77 -14.72 -9.60
C LYS A 207 -10.78 -16.23 -9.84
N ARG A 208 -9.63 -16.89 -9.69
CA ARG A 208 -9.52 -18.34 -9.83
C ARG A 208 -10.28 -19.11 -8.74
N ASN A 209 -10.41 -18.52 -7.57
CA ASN A 209 -11.17 -19.09 -6.45
C ASN A 209 -12.69 -18.80 -6.55
N GLY A 210 -13.16 -18.16 -7.61
CA GLY A 210 -14.58 -17.93 -7.89
C GLY A 210 -15.14 -16.62 -7.36
N ALA A 211 -14.31 -15.73 -6.80
CA ALA A 211 -14.74 -14.40 -6.42
C ALA A 211 -15.02 -13.52 -7.65
N THR A 212 -15.98 -12.63 -7.53
CA THR A 212 -16.16 -11.54 -8.49
C THR A 212 -14.96 -10.60 -8.39
N LEU A 213 -14.27 -10.36 -9.50
CA LEU A 213 -13.14 -9.44 -9.59
C LEU A 213 -13.59 -8.11 -10.18
N VAL A 214 -13.43 -7.04 -9.43
CA VAL A 214 -13.67 -5.66 -9.90
C VAL A 214 -12.36 -4.89 -9.87
N ILE A 215 -12.08 -4.14 -10.94
CA ILE A 215 -10.93 -3.24 -11.03
C ILE A 215 -11.44 -1.81 -11.15
N LEU A 216 -11.01 -0.95 -10.22
CA LEU A 216 -11.19 0.51 -10.25
C LEU A 216 -9.82 1.16 -10.35
N ASN A 217 -9.45 1.56 -11.54
CA ASN A 217 -8.17 2.22 -11.81
C ASN A 217 -8.29 3.15 -13.00
N ARG A 218 -7.73 4.34 -12.93
CA ARG A 218 -7.82 5.33 -14.01
C ARG A 218 -7.27 4.80 -15.33
N GLU A 219 -6.14 4.13 -15.28
CA GLU A 219 -5.47 3.58 -16.45
C GLU A 219 -5.77 2.09 -16.62
N PRO A 220 -5.78 1.57 -17.87
CA PRO A 220 -5.92 0.14 -18.10
C PRO A 220 -4.84 -0.70 -17.39
N THR A 221 -5.21 -1.92 -17.01
CA THR A 221 -4.32 -2.91 -16.42
C THR A 221 -4.27 -4.20 -17.24
N GLU A 222 -3.22 -4.98 -17.08
CA GLU A 222 -3.12 -6.29 -17.77
C GLU A 222 -4.18 -7.30 -17.30
N LEU A 223 -4.80 -7.06 -16.15
CA LEU A 223 -5.83 -7.92 -15.57
C LEU A 223 -7.26 -7.52 -15.96
N ASP A 224 -7.46 -6.43 -16.69
CA ASP A 224 -8.80 -5.99 -17.12
C ASP A 224 -9.55 -7.08 -17.88
N GLN A 225 -8.84 -7.84 -18.70
CA GLN A 225 -9.42 -8.91 -19.52
C GLN A 225 -9.99 -10.10 -18.72
N ILE A 226 -9.62 -10.26 -17.43
CA ILE A 226 -10.13 -11.33 -16.56
C ILE A 226 -11.10 -10.80 -15.51
N ALA A 227 -11.25 -9.49 -15.38
CA ALA A 227 -12.16 -8.87 -14.41
C ALA A 227 -13.62 -8.98 -14.88
N ASP A 228 -14.54 -9.06 -13.92
CA ASP A 228 -15.99 -9.08 -14.19
C ASP A 228 -16.53 -7.65 -14.41
N LEU A 229 -15.89 -6.67 -13.80
CA LEU A 229 -16.21 -5.25 -13.96
C LEU A 229 -14.92 -4.43 -13.93
N VAL A 230 -14.74 -3.57 -14.92
CA VAL A 230 -13.63 -2.62 -15.01
C VAL A 230 -14.18 -1.20 -15.05
N ILE A 231 -13.62 -0.33 -14.21
CA ILE A 231 -14.02 1.06 -14.10
C ILE A 231 -12.76 1.93 -14.23
N HIS A 232 -12.64 2.63 -15.37
CA HIS A 232 -11.59 3.61 -15.59
C HIS A 232 -12.11 5.00 -15.22
N ASP A 233 -11.99 5.34 -13.92
CA ASP A 233 -12.49 6.61 -13.38
C ASP A 233 -11.68 7.01 -12.13
N GLU A 234 -11.93 8.23 -11.63
CA GLU A 234 -11.37 8.74 -10.38
C GLU A 234 -11.95 7.98 -9.18
N ILE A 235 -11.09 7.65 -8.21
CA ILE A 235 -11.43 6.73 -7.11
C ILE A 235 -12.38 7.38 -6.11
N GLY A 236 -12.05 8.58 -5.62
CA GLY A 236 -12.86 9.29 -4.64
C GLY A 236 -14.28 9.57 -5.14
N PRO A 237 -14.47 10.21 -6.32
CA PRO A 237 -15.77 10.44 -6.92
C PRO A 237 -16.57 9.16 -7.20
N THR A 238 -15.90 8.03 -7.46
CA THR A 238 -16.58 6.76 -7.71
C THR A 238 -17.05 6.10 -6.43
N LEU A 239 -16.24 6.09 -5.37
CA LEU A 239 -16.53 5.38 -4.12
C LEU A 239 -17.37 6.20 -3.14
N ALA A 240 -17.19 7.52 -3.06
CA ALA A 240 -17.87 8.36 -2.07
C ALA A 240 -19.39 8.24 -2.12
N PRO A 241 -20.07 8.25 -3.30
CA PRO A 241 -21.52 8.06 -3.35
C PRO A 241 -21.98 6.66 -2.90
N ILE A 242 -21.13 5.63 -3.11
CA ILE A 242 -21.42 4.23 -2.73
C ILE A 242 -21.44 4.11 -1.21
N ALA A 243 -20.48 4.75 -0.54
CA ALA A 243 -20.39 4.82 0.91
C ALA A 243 -21.30 5.93 1.53
N MET A 244 -22.14 6.59 0.73
CA MET A 244 -23.01 7.71 1.16
C MET A 244 -22.22 8.84 1.86
N LEU A 245 -21.03 9.14 1.38
CA LEU A 245 -20.24 10.29 1.82
C LEU A 245 -20.67 11.53 1.00
N ASN A 246 -21.00 12.62 1.68
CA ASN A 246 -21.40 13.90 1.08
C ASN A 246 -20.19 14.72 0.59
#